data_a769192296c275d00f38e3820d9d1b02
#
_entry.id   a769192296c275d00f38e3820d9d1b02
#
_cell.length_a   1.000
_cell.length_b   1.000
_cell.length_c   1.000
_cell.angle_alpha   90.00
_cell.angle_beta   90.00
_cell.angle_gamma   90.00
#
_symmetry.space_group_name_H-M   'P 1'
#
loop_
_entity.id
_entity.type
_entity.pdbx_description
1 polymer ?
#
loop_
_entity_poly.entity_id
_entity_poly.type
_entity_poly.pdbx_seq_one_letter_code
_entity_poly.pdbx_strand_id
1 'polypeptide(L)'
;PNTTESILFIIKDNKQFIKPYLKKFQEKVGLNAKEINEALGVKSNGGGMWSIYTGKNVCEQFPTEELWTKLQNILNFDLPYHKVAQTFNPQMGLTDIWRDIDFYKEKRVHSTQKPLTLIKRLILASSNEGDLVVDPFAGSGSTALSSISLNRNYFTIELDESYYTEVLKRIELVNNPIGNFISV
;
A
#
# COMPACT_ATOMS: atom_id res chain seq x y z
N PRO A 1 16.42 -3.75 29.36
CA PRO A 1 14.98 -3.75 29.27
C PRO A 1 14.58 -4.09 27.86
N ASN A 2 13.79 -5.16 27.69
CA ASN A 2 13.23 -5.50 26.41
C ASN A 2 12.13 -4.47 26.06
N THR A 3 12.48 -3.45 25.28
CA THR A 3 11.51 -2.52 24.73
C THR A 3 10.90 -3.13 23.48
N THR A 4 9.61 -3.44 23.53
CA THR A 4 8.83 -3.79 22.34
C THR A 4 8.22 -2.54 21.76
N GLU A 5 8.39 -2.32 20.45
CA GLU A 5 7.67 -1.29 19.72
C GLU A 5 6.48 -1.94 18.99
N SER A 6 5.34 -1.28 19.02
CA SER A 6 4.14 -1.73 18.31
C SER A 6 3.96 -0.91 17.03
N ILE A 7 3.64 -1.59 15.92
CA ILE A 7 3.34 -0.97 14.64
C ILE A 7 1.88 -1.24 14.34
N LEU A 8 1.11 -0.19 14.11
CA LEU A 8 -0.29 -0.29 13.73
C LEU A 8 -0.45 0.02 12.24
N PHE A 9 -0.95 -0.95 11.47
CA PHE A 9 -1.35 -0.71 10.10
C PHE A 9 -2.82 -0.26 10.04
N ILE A 10 -3.04 0.93 9.52
CA ILE A 10 -4.37 1.47 9.26
C ILE A 10 -4.54 1.57 7.76
N ILE A 11 -5.49 0.82 7.20
CA ILE A 11 -5.79 0.82 5.77
C ILE A 11 -7.18 1.38 5.52
N LYS A 12 -7.32 2.12 4.42
CA LYS A 12 -8.64 2.56 3.96
C LYS A 12 -9.44 1.34 3.50
N ASP A 13 -10.68 1.22 3.96
CA ASP A 13 -11.58 0.16 3.47
C ASP A 13 -12.05 0.46 2.04
N ASN A 14 -11.28 -0.02 1.07
CA ASN A 14 -11.59 0.14 -0.35
C ASN A 14 -12.85 -0.62 -0.78
N LYS A 15 -13.34 -1.57 0.01
CA LYS A 15 -14.59 -2.29 -0.29
C LYS A 15 -15.79 -1.35 -0.31
N GLN A 16 -15.82 -0.37 0.60
CA GLN A 16 -16.90 0.63 0.62
C GLN A 16 -16.89 1.53 -0.61
N PHE A 17 -15.73 1.81 -1.17
CA PHE A 17 -15.62 2.57 -2.43
C PHE A 17 -16.06 1.74 -3.64
N ILE A 18 -15.65 0.48 -3.70
CA ILE A 18 -15.85 -0.39 -4.86
C ILE A 18 -17.31 -0.74 -5.08
N LYS A 19 -18.06 -1.00 -4.00
CA LYS A 19 -19.49 -1.35 -4.09
C LYS A 19 -20.31 -0.35 -4.91
N PRO A 20 -20.36 0.94 -4.55
CA PRO A 20 -21.10 1.92 -5.32
C PRO A 20 -20.49 2.14 -6.72
N TYR A 21 -19.17 2.05 -6.84
CA TYR A 21 -18.47 2.20 -8.10
C TYR A 21 -18.91 1.11 -9.11
N LEU A 22 -18.82 -0.16 -8.74
CA LEU A 22 -19.21 -1.26 -9.60
C LEU A 22 -20.72 -1.23 -9.95
N LYS A 23 -21.58 -0.88 -8.99
CA LYS A 23 -23.02 -0.74 -9.24
C LYS A 23 -23.33 0.36 -10.23
N LYS A 24 -22.64 1.50 -10.15
CA LYS A 24 -22.80 2.59 -11.14
C LYS A 24 -22.51 2.12 -12.57
N PHE A 25 -21.47 1.29 -12.76
CA PHE A 25 -21.15 0.76 -14.07
C PHE A 25 -22.07 -0.37 -14.49
N GLN A 26 -22.56 -1.20 -13.56
CA GLN A 26 -23.63 -2.17 -13.81
C GLN A 26 -24.88 -1.49 -14.39
N GLU A 27 -25.32 -0.41 -13.79
CA GLU A 27 -26.48 0.38 -14.26
C GLU A 27 -26.26 0.94 -15.66
N LYS A 28 -25.02 1.44 -15.96
CA LYS A 28 -24.67 1.99 -17.26
C LYS A 28 -24.74 0.94 -18.39
N VAL A 29 -24.26 -0.30 -18.13
CA VAL A 29 -24.29 -1.35 -19.13
C VAL A 29 -25.59 -2.14 -19.15
N GLY A 30 -26.47 -1.95 -18.16
CA GLY A 30 -27.77 -2.58 -18.08
C GLY A 30 -27.79 -4.07 -17.77
N LEU A 31 -26.65 -4.66 -17.36
CA LEU A 31 -26.54 -6.08 -17.04
C LEU A 31 -27.06 -6.39 -15.64
N ASN A 32 -27.76 -7.51 -15.48
CA ASN A 32 -28.16 -8.00 -14.17
C ASN A 32 -27.05 -8.86 -13.52
N ALA A 33 -27.19 -9.19 -12.23
CA ALA A 33 -26.19 -9.94 -11.47
C ALA A 33 -25.92 -11.35 -12.04
N LYS A 34 -26.91 -11.99 -12.64
CA LYS A 34 -26.77 -13.32 -13.23
C LYS A 34 -25.89 -13.24 -14.48
N GLU A 35 -26.17 -12.29 -15.36
CA GLU A 35 -25.41 -12.06 -16.60
C GLU A 35 -23.94 -11.73 -16.30
N ILE A 36 -23.68 -10.90 -15.28
CA ILE A 36 -22.31 -10.59 -14.86
C ILE A 36 -21.60 -11.84 -14.33
N ASN A 37 -22.25 -12.66 -13.50
CA ASN A 37 -21.66 -13.89 -12.99
C ASN A 37 -21.36 -14.89 -14.12
N GLU A 38 -22.25 -15.03 -15.09
CA GLU A 38 -22.05 -15.86 -16.27
C GLU A 38 -20.85 -15.37 -17.11
N ALA A 39 -20.75 -14.06 -17.34
CA ALA A 39 -19.64 -13.46 -18.07
C ALA A 39 -18.29 -13.58 -17.31
N LEU A 40 -18.30 -13.58 -15.98
CA LEU A 40 -17.12 -13.85 -15.16
C LEU A 40 -16.67 -15.32 -15.20
N GLY A 41 -17.50 -16.23 -15.75
CA GLY A 41 -17.23 -17.66 -15.82
C GLY A 41 -17.32 -18.37 -14.47
N VAL A 42 -18.03 -17.79 -13.51
CA VAL A 42 -18.14 -18.34 -12.15
C VAL A 42 -19.49 -19.01 -11.98
N LYS A 43 -19.48 -20.32 -11.69
CA LYS A 43 -20.71 -21.06 -11.36
C LYS A 43 -21.28 -20.52 -10.03
N SER A 44 -22.50 -19.97 -10.07
CA SER A 44 -23.15 -19.44 -8.89
C SER A 44 -24.06 -20.50 -8.26
N ASN A 45 -23.62 -21.06 -7.14
CA ASN A 45 -24.52 -21.77 -6.24
C ASN A 45 -25.13 -20.75 -5.25
N GLY A 46 -26.14 -20.00 -5.73
CA GLY A 46 -26.98 -19.19 -4.83
C GLY A 46 -26.55 -17.76 -4.49
N GLY A 47 -25.56 -17.17 -5.15
CA GLY A 47 -25.21 -15.78 -4.89
C GLY A 47 -24.13 -15.20 -5.81
N GLY A 48 -23.27 -16.04 -6.34
CA GLY A 48 -22.20 -15.69 -7.28
C GLY A 48 -21.21 -14.65 -6.79
N MET A 49 -20.13 -14.47 -7.51
CA MET A 49 -19.05 -13.52 -7.17
C MET A 49 -19.55 -12.06 -7.15
N TRP A 50 -20.52 -11.72 -7.97
CA TRP A 50 -21.05 -10.36 -8.01
C TRP A 50 -21.64 -9.91 -6.67
N SER A 51 -22.37 -10.78 -5.97
CA SER A 51 -22.91 -10.45 -4.65
C SER A 51 -21.84 -10.32 -3.56
N ILE A 52 -20.73 -11.05 -3.70
CA ILE A 52 -19.56 -10.93 -2.83
C ILE A 52 -18.91 -9.55 -3.00
N TYR A 53 -18.69 -9.11 -4.24
CA TYR A 53 -18.06 -7.81 -4.54
C TYR A 53 -18.98 -6.61 -4.26
N THR A 54 -20.29 -6.79 -4.36
CA THR A 54 -21.27 -5.70 -4.13
C THR A 54 -21.84 -5.70 -2.72
N GLY A 55 -21.40 -6.58 -1.85
CA GLY A 55 -21.73 -6.56 -0.42
C GLY A 55 -23.13 -7.02 -0.05
N LYS A 56 -23.73 -7.87 -0.86
CA LYS A 56 -24.98 -8.57 -0.49
C LYS A 56 -24.73 -9.88 0.24
N ASN A 57 -23.48 -10.29 0.37
CA ASN A 57 -23.08 -11.52 1.04
C ASN A 57 -22.29 -11.20 2.32
N VAL A 58 -22.40 -12.08 3.32
CA VAL A 58 -21.66 -11.98 4.60
C VAL A 58 -20.15 -12.11 4.37
N CYS A 59 -19.73 -12.85 3.35
CA CYS A 59 -18.33 -13.04 2.98
C CYS A 59 -17.89 -12.03 1.92
N GLU A 60 -17.80 -10.76 2.29
CA GLU A 60 -17.27 -9.72 1.39
C GLU A 60 -15.80 -9.99 1.04
N GLN A 61 -15.52 -10.06 -0.24
CA GLN A 61 -14.16 -10.19 -0.76
C GLN A 61 -13.85 -9.08 -1.76
N PHE A 62 -12.56 -8.76 -1.85
CA PHE A 62 -12.05 -7.91 -2.90
C PHE A 62 -11.74 -8.78 -4.13
N PRO A 63 -12.02 -8.32 -5.37
CA PRO A 63 -11.66 -9.07 -6.58
C PRO A 63 -10.15 -9.27 -6.65
N THR A 64 -9.70 -10.38 -7.22
CA THR A 64 -8.31 -10.54 -7.67
C THR A 64 -8.06 -9.65 -8.89
N GLU A 65 -6.81 -9.39 -9.23
CA GLU A 65 -6.47 -8.59 -10.41
C GLU A 65 -7.05 -9.17 -11.71
N GLU A 66 -7.01 -10.50 -11.86
CA GLU A 66 -7.61 -11.18 -13.00
C GLU A 66 -9.13 -10.93 -13.09
N LEU A 67 -9.82 -11.06 -11.97
CA LEU A 67 -11.27 -10.81 -11.91
C LEU A 67 -11.62 -9.34 -12.09
N TRP A 68 -10.77 -8.44 -11.60
CA TRP A 68 -10.92 -7.00 -11.83
C TRP A 68 -10.80 -6.66 -13.31
N THR A 69 -9.82 -7.22 -14.02
CA THR A 69 -9.65 -7.05 -15.47
C THR A 69 -10.86 -7.58 -16.25
N LYS A 70 -11.42 -8.73 -15.84
CA LYS A 70 -12.67 -9.24 -16.42
C LYS A 70 -13.84 -8.29 -16.17
N LEU A 71 -13.97 -7.74 -14.95
CA LEU A 71 -15.00 -6.75 -14.62
C LEU A 71 -14.84 -5.46 -15.41
N GLN A 72 -13.62 -4.98 -15.64
CA GLN A 72 -13.36 -3.81 -16.50
C GLN A 72 -13.93 -4.02 -17.91
N ASN A 73 -13.69 -5.19 -18.50
CA ASN A 73 -14.18 -5.53 -19.83
C ASN A 73 -15.71 -5.67 -19.87
N ILE A 74 -16.31 -6.35 -18.87
CA ILE A 74 -17.75 -6.59 -18.79
C ILE A 74 -18.54 -5.30 -18.55
N LEU A 75 -18.03 -4.45 -17.64
CA LEU A 75 -18.72 -3.25 -17.17
C LEU A 75 -18.24 -1.97 -17.87
N ASN A 76 -17.26 -2.08 -18.75
CA ASN A 76 -16.67 -0.98 -19.53
C ASN A 76 -16.21 0.20 -18.65
N PHE A 77 -15.21 -0.07 -17.78
CA PHE A 77 -14.53 0.95 -17.00
C PHE A 77 -13.00 0.76 -17.08
N ASP A 78 -12.25 1.82 -16.76
CA ASP A 78 -10.79 1.89 -16.93
C ASP A 78 -9.99 2.05 -15.64
N LEU A 79 -10.64 1.99 -14.45
CA LEU A 79 -9.96 2.17 -13.17
C LEU A 79 -8.95 1.04 -12.93
N PRO A 80 -7.62 1.34 -12.91
CA PRO A 80 -6.61 0.31 -12.78
C PRO A 80 -6.66 -0.40 -11.42
N TYR A 81 -6.37 -1.70 -11.41
CA TYR A 81 -6.40 -2.54 -10.21
C TYR A 81 -5.58 -1.98 -9.05
N HIS A 82 -4.35 -1.52 -9.33
CA HIS A 82 -3.44 -0.98 -8.31
C HIS A 82 -3.96 0.29 -7.61
N LYS A 83 -4.95 0.99 -8.19
CA LYS A 83 -5.60 2.16 -7.55
C LYS A 83 -6.66 1.76 -6.52
N VAL A 84 -7.14 0.54 -6.58
CA VAL A 84 -8.23 0.04 -5.74
C VAL A 84 -7.84 -1.15 -4.87
N ALA A 85 -6.85 -1.92 -5.27
CA ALA A 85 -6.34 -3.03 -4.49
C ALA A 85 -5.81 -2.55 -3.13
N GLN A 86 -6.16 -3.27 -2.08
CA GLN A 86 -5.54 -3.03 -0.79
C GLN A 86 -4.09 -3.47 -0.88
N THR A 87 -3.18 -2.52 -0.73
CA THR A 87 -1.75 -2.77 -0.78
C THR A 87 -1.25 -3.24 0.60
N PHE A 88 -1.74 -4.36 1.07
CA PHE A 88 -1.08 -5.11 2.11
C PHE A 88 -0.59 -6.40 1.45
N ASN A 89 0.70 -6.44 1.13
CA ASN A 89 1.37 -7.61 0.59
C ASN A 89 2.00 -8.37 1.77
N PRO A 90 1.32 -9.34 2.38
CA PRO A 90 1.97 -10.22 3.33
C PRO A 90 2.98 -11.05 2.52
N GLN A 91 4.21 -10.58 2.48
CA GLN A 91 5.30 -11.37 1.91
C GLN A 91 5.40 -12.67 2.73
N MET A 92 5.64 -13.79 2.04
CA MET A 92 5.86 -15.06 2.72
C MET A 92 6.95 -14.88 3.80
N GLY A 93 6.61 -15.19 5.07
CA GLY A 93 7.49 -15.03 6.21
C GLY A 93 7.30 -13.75 7.04
N LEU A 94 6.38 -12.85 6.68
CA LEU A 94 5.95 -11.77 7.58
C LEU A 94 5.15 -12.37 8.75
N THR A 95 5.74 -12.33 9.93
CA THR A 95 5.10 -12.73 11.20
C THR A 95 4.68 -11.48 11.97
N ASP A 96 3.82 -11.66 12.98
CA ASP A 96 3.38 -10.57 13.85
C ASP A 96 4.51 -10.01 14.74
N ILE A 97 5.56 -10.79 14.94
CA ILE A 97 6.71 -10.45 15.77
C ILE A 97 7.99 -10.55 14.94
N TRP A 98 8.71 -9.46 14.83
CA TRP A 98 9.99 -9.38 14.13
C TRP A 98 11.15 -9.33 15.12
N ARG A 99 11.83 -10.45 15.29
CA ARG A 99 12.97 -10.61 16.22
C ARG A 99 14.32 -10.46 15.53
N ASP A 100 14.33 -10.40 14.21
CA ASP A 100 15.51 -10.32 13.36
C ASP A 100 15.93 -8.88 13.04
N ILE A 101 15.21 -7.88 13.56
CA ILE A 101 15.55 -6.47 13.39
C ILE A 101 16.54 -6.03 14.46
N ASP A 102 17.77 -5.78 14.05
CA ASP A 102 18.80 -5.22 14.95
C ASP A 102 18.80 -3.69 14.88
N PHE A 103 18.37 -3.06 15.97
CA PHE A 103 18.30 -1.60 16.09
C PHE A 103 19.69 -0.93 16.25
N TYR A 104 20.74 -1.69 16.50
CA TYR A 104 22.07 -1.18 16.79
C TYR A 104 23.11 -1.47 15.71
N LYS A 105 22.75 -2.24 14.69
CA LYS A 105 23.66 -2.65 13.62
C LYS A 105 24.08 -1.49 12.70
N GLU A 106 23.19 -0.50 12.53
CA GLU A 106 23.43 0.63 11.63
C GLU A 106 24.05 1.81 12.39
N LYS A 107 24.96 2.56 11.73
CA LYS A 107 25.47 3.82 12.26
C LYS A 107 24.31 4.81 12.42
N ARG A 108 24.11 5.28 13.64
CA ARG A 108 23.04 6.21 13.95
C ARG A 108 23.51 7.66 13.79
N VAL A 109 22.68 8.46 13.15
CA VAL A 109 22.80 9.91 13.05
C VAL A 109 21.73 10.64 13.85
N HIS A 110 20.72 9.91 14.33
CA HIS A 110 19.61 10.41 15.14
C HIS A 110 19.34 9.45 16.31
N SER A 111 19.00 9.99 17.48
CA SER A 111 18.79 9.20 18.71
C SER A 111 17.69 8.15 18.59
N THR A 112 16.63 8.48 17.87
CA THR A 112 15.45 7.59 17.64
C THR A 112 15.42 7.01 16.24
N GLN A 113 16.55 6.97 15.53
CA GLN A 113 16.64 6.42 14.18
C GLN A 113 16.12 4.96 14.14
N LYS A 114 15.23 4.70 13.21
CA LYS A 114 14.77 3.35 12.91
C LYS A 114 15.68 2.68 11.88
N PRO A 115 15.95 1.37 12.03
CA PRO A 115 16.76 0.62 11.07
C PRO A 115 16.14 0.63 9.66
N LEU A 116 16.97 0.76 8.64
CA LEU A 116 16.52 0.70 7.25
C LEU A 116 15.82 -0.63 6.94
N THR A 117 16.28 -1.72 7.54
CA THR A 117 15.65 -3.06 7.40
C THR A 117 14.19 -3.05 7.86
N LEU A 118 13.90 -2.38 8.99
CA LEU A 118 12.54 -2.24 9.49
C LEU A 118 11.67 -1.43 8.52
N ILE A 119 12.14 -0.24 8.14
CA ILE A 119 11.38 0.66 7.27
C ILE A 119 11.16 0.03 5.88
N LYS A 120 12.16 -0.64 5.31
CA LYS A 120 12.01 -1.37 4.05
C LYS A 120 10.93 -2.45 4.13
N ARG A 121 10.90 -3.21 5.22
CA ARG A 121 9.86 -4.24 5.44
C ARG A 121 8.47 -3.63 5.49
N LEU A 122 8.29 -2.49 6.18
CA LEU A 122 7.03 -1.77 6.22
C LEU A 122 6.60 -1.26 4.84
N ILE A 123 7.51 -0.63 4.10
CA ILE A 123 7.24 -0.11 2.75
C ILE A 123 6.87 -1.25 1.79
N LEU A 124 7.62 -2.36 1.80
CA LEU A 124 7.31 -3.53 0.96
C LEU A 124 5.95 -4.14 1.27
N ALA A 125 5.57 -4.19 2.55
CA ALA A 125 4.29 -4.74 2.98
C ALA A 125 3.10 -3.82 2.64
N SER A 126 3.31 -2.51 2.47
CA SER A 126 2.23 -1.51 2.39
C SER A 126 2.21 -0.68 1.12
N SER A 127 3.11 -0.92 0.18
CA SER A 127 3.19 -0.15 -1.08
C SER A 127 3.70 -0.99 -2.25
N ASN A 128 3.45 -0.50 -3.47
CA ASN A 128 4.03 -1.02 -4.71
C ASN A 128 5.12 -0.08 -5.23
N GLU A 129 5.91 -0.54 -6.22
CA GLU A 129 6.86 0.32 -6.91
C GLU A 129 6.13 1.51 -7.57
N GLY A 130 6.74 2.69 -7.47
CA GLY A 130 6.16 3.94 -7.95
C GLY A 130 5.12 4.58 -7.02
N ASP A 131 4.67 3.92 -5.96
CA ASP A 131 3.76 4.52 -4.97
C ASP A 131 4.46 5.63 -4.18
N LEU A 132 3.67 6.58 -3.66
CA LEU A 132 4.15 7.65 -2.81
C LEU A 132 4.13 7.24 -1.33
N VAL A 133 5.29 7.27 -0.70
CA VAL A 133 5.48 7.09 0.74
C VAL A 133 5.60 8.45 1.40
N VAL A 134 4.75 8.73 2.38
CA VAL A 134 4.73 10.02 3.10
C VAL A 134 5.17 9.81 4.53
N ASP A 135 6.15 10.64 4.98
CA ASP A 135 6.64 10.65 6.35
C ASP A 135 6.75 12.10 6.85
N PRO A 136 5.81 12.56 7.69
CA PRO A 136 5.82 13.92 8.21
C PRO A 136 6.85 14.16 9.32
N PHE A 137 7.63 13.14 9.72
CA PHE A 137 8.62 13.20 10.79
C PHE A 137 9.91 12.49 10.39
N ALA A 138 10.57 12.99 9.36
CA ALA A 138 11.66 12.31 8.66
C ALA A 138 12.86 11.93 9.55
N GLY A 139 13.18 12.73 10.56
CA GLY A 139 14.28 12.50 11.47
C GLY A 139 15.60 12.26 10.74
N SER A 140 16.09 11.02 10.78
CA SER A 140 17.31 10.63 10.06
C SER A 140 17.12 10.32 8.57
N GLY A 141 15.90 10.39 8.04
CA GLY A 141 15.58 10.09 6.64
C GLY A 141 15.52 8.61 6.29
N SER A 142 15.38 7.72 7.26
CA SER A 142 15.30 6.28 7.00
C SER A 142 14.17 5.92 6.03
N THR A 143 13.05 6.63 6.09
CA THR A 143 11.91 6.43 5.18
C THR A 143 12.27 6.84 3.75
N ALA A 144 12.88 8.01 3.54
CA ALA A 144 13.32 8.46 2.22
C ALA A 144 14.32 7.48 1.59
N LEU A 145 15.36 7.11 2.34
CA LEU A 145 16.40 6.18 1.87
C LEU A 145 15.83 4.80 1.53
N SER A 146 14.91 4.31 2.34
CA SER A 146 14.25 3.03 2.09
C SER A 146 13.36 3.08 0.86
N SER A 147 12.60 4.18 0.69
CA SER A 147 11.74 4.40 -0.48
C SER A 147 12.56 4.44 -1.77
N ILE A 148 13.65 5.18 -1.81
CA ILE A 148 14.60 5.23 -2.93
C ILE A 148 15.07 3.82 -3.28
N SER A 149 15.57 3.07 -2.29
CA SER A 149 16.13 1.72 -2.51
C SER A 149 15.11 0.70 -3.00
N LEU A 150 13.82 0.99 -2.86
CA LEU A 150 12.71 0.14 -3.24
C LEU A 150 11.91 0.68 -4.45
N ASN A 151 12.42 1.68 -5.15
CA ASN A 151 11.75 2.34 -6.29
C ASN A 151 10.37 2.92 -5.93
N ARG A 152 10.23 3.50 -4.72
CA ARG A 152 9.06 4.27 -4.32
C ARG A 152 9.36 5.74 -4.40
N ASN A 153 8.35 6.54 -4.74
CA ASN A 153 8.40 7.98 -4.52
C ASN A 153 8.28 8.27 -3.03
N TYR A 154 8.86 9.37 -2.58
CA TYR A 154 8.74 9.77 -1.18
C TYR A 154 8.44 11.26 -1.05
N PHE A 155 7.77 11.60 0.03
CA PHE A 155 7.57 12.96 0.49
C PHE A 155 7.79 12.97 2.00
N THR A 156 8.83 13.66 2.46
CA THR A 156 9.20 13.67 3.87
C THR A 156 9.36 15.09 4.37
N ILE A 157 8.99 15.33 5.64
CA ILE A 157 9.06 16.63 6.30
C ILE A 157 9.95 16.47 7.53
N GLU A 158 10.83 17.45 7.75
CA GLU A 158 11.65 17.57 8.96
C GLU A 158 11.68 19.03 9.41
N LEU A 159 11.41 19.26 10.69
CA LEU A 159 11.37 20.59 11.27
C LEU A 159 12.76 21.08 11.69
N ASP A 160 13.60 20.17 12.15
CA ASP A 160 14.96 20.49 12.60
C ASP A 160 15.90 20.64 11.40
N GLU A 161 16.44 21.84 11.19
CA GLU A 161 17.31 22.18 10.07
C GLU A 161 18.60 21.34 10.04
N SER A 162 19.12 20.95 11.19
CA SER A 162 20.32 20.12 11.28
C SER A 162 20.06 18.70 10.77
N TYR A 163 18.93 18.11 11.17
CA TYR A 163 18.49 16.82 10.65
C TYR A 163 18.11 16.90 9.17
N TYR A 164 17.41 17.94 8.76
CA TYR A 164 17.10 18.20 7.36
C TYR A 164 18.37 18.17 6.48
N THR A 165 19.40 18.93 6.88
CA THR A 165 20.67 19.00 6.17
C THR A 165 21.36 17.62 6.12
N GLU A 166 21.33 16.86 7.21
CA GLU A 166 21.92 15.53 7.26
C GLU A 166 21.19 14.54 6.35
N VAL A 167 19.87 14.61 6.32
CA VAL A 167 19.06 13.76 5.41
C VAL A 167 19.36 14.05 3.95
N LEU A 168 19.50 15.33 3.57
CA LEU A 168 19.88 15.69 2.19
C LEU A 168 21.23 15.08 1.80
N LYS A 169 22.25 15.19 2.66
CA LYS A 169 23.56 14.56 2.42
C LYS A 169 23.45 13.05 2.22
N ARG A 170 22.64 12.38 3.04
CA ARG A 170 22.44 10.93 2.93
C ARG A 170 21.74 10.55 1.63
N ILE A 171 20.77 11.34 1.17
CA ILE A 171 20.06 11.13 -0.10
C ILE A 171 21.01 11.35 -1.29
N GLU A 172 21.82 12.41 -1.27
CA GLU A 172 22.81 12.68 -2.31
C GLU A 172 23.79 11.52 -2.50
N LEU A 173 24.22 10.89 -1.40
CA LEU A 173 25.12 9.74 -1.41
C LEU A 173 24.50 8.49 -2.11
N VAL A 174 23.19 8.39 -2.15
CA VAL A 174 22.47 7.27 -2.81
C VAL A 174 22.21 7.54 -4.28
N ASN A 175 22.50 8.76 -4.77
CA ASN A 175 22.43 9.15 -6.19
C ASN A 175 21.09 8.87 -6.86
N ASN A 176 19.97 9.10 -6.17
CA ASN A 176 18.64 8.94 -6.75
C ASN A 176 17.87 10.27 -6.75
N PRO A 177 17.55 10.82 -7.93
CA PRO A 177 16.91 12.13 -8.06
C PRO A 177 15.39 12.13 -7.80
N ILE A 178 14.80 10.99 -7.45
CA ILE A 178 13.35 10.86 -7.29
C ILE A 178 12.96 11.12 -5.84
N GLY A 179 12.63 12.34 -5.50
CA GLY A 179 12.05 12.68 -4.21
C GLY A 179 12.05 14.18 -3.93
N ASN A 180 11.10 14.59 -3.11
CA ASN A 180 10.99 15.96 -2.61
C ASN A 180 11.17 15.96 -1.10
N PHE A 181 12.04 16.81 -0.62
CA PHE A 181 12.25 17.07 0.78
C PHE A 181 11.93 18.54 1.05
N ILE A 182 11.07 18.82 2.01
CA ILE A 182 10.69 20.19 2.39
C ILE A 182 11.02 20.41 3.85
N SER A 183 11.78 21.48 4.13
CA SER A 183 11.90 22.08 5.46
C SER A 183 10.72 23.03 5.66
N VAL A 184 10.10 23.00 6.83
CA VAL A 184 8.99 23.86 7.22
C VAL A 184 9.47 24.88 8.24
#